data_a45ce77e1726b0377868d28f33dfb364
#
_entry.id   a45ce77e1726b0377868d28f33dfb364
#
_cell.length_a   1.000
_cell.length_b   1.000
_cell.length_c   1.000
_cell.angle_alpha   90.00
_cell.angle_beta   90.00
_cell.angle_gamma   90.00
#
_symmetry.space_group_name_H-M   'P 1'
#
loop_
_entity.id
_entity.type
_entity.pdbx_description
1 polymer ?
#
loop_
_entity_poly.entity_id
_entity_poly.type
_entity_poly.pdbx_seq_one_letter_code
_entity_poly.pdbx_strand_id
1 'polypeptide(L)'
;MKIKHVWFDFSDTIAHTNEQAHDKLKYESYAKVLGRPVDDGLKREFEEAYEAHHHSISDIFFSLGRPAGWWAEQMATQDPAEMFALMEPDIPETLQSIRRLVPISMFSNIMLGKALPALGIEPGWFEHMLSSKMAGRPKPAPDGFYKIVELSELEPGEILYVGDVVAKDILPAKQVGLQTGIIYRKSDEADYSFDKFADILGLVSK
;
A
#
# COMPACT_ATOMS: atom_id res chain seq x y z
N MET A 1 -3.28 -2.29 24.02
CA MET A 1 -1.94 -2.93 23.99
C MET A 1 -0.92 -1.94 23.46
N LYS A 2 0.36 -2.08 23.83
CA LYS A 2 1.41 -1.20 23.30
C LYS A 2 1.79 -1.67 21.90
N ILE A 3 1.88 -0.72 20.94
CA ILE A 3 2.39 -1.00 19.58
C ILE A 3 3.89 -1.29 19.67
N LYS A 4 4.31 -2.40 19.08
CA LYS A 4 5.72 -2.83 19.03
C LYS A 4 6.28 -2.87 17.59
N HIS A 5 5.45 -2.83 16.56
CA HIS A 5 5.84 -2.80 15.16
C HIS A 5 4.81 -2.01 14.35
N VAL A 6 5.25 -1.19 13.39
CA VAL A 6 4.36 -0.47 12.47
C VAL A 6 4.61 -0.93 11.04
N TRP A 7 3.55 -1.34 10.38
CA TRP A 7 3.52 -1.66 8.96
C TRP A 7 2.76 -0.59 8.19
N PHE A 8 3.28 -0.18 7.06
CA PHE A 8 2.69 0.85 6.21
C PHE A 8 2.28 0.31 4.85
N ASP A 9 1.14 0.77 4.32
CA ASP A 9 0.93 0.82 2.87
C ASP A 9 1.82 1.91 2.26
N PHE A 10 1.91 1.93 0.94
CA PHE A 10 2.70 2.90 0.20
C PHE A 10 1.82 3.93 -0.51
N SER A 11 0.93 3.48 -1.42
CA SER A 11 0.12 4.36 -2.26
C SER A 11 -0.89 5.13 -1.42
N ASP A 12 -0.92 6.46 -1.58
CA ASP A 12 -1.78 7.40 -0.86
C ASP A 12 -1.64 7.34 0.68
N THR A 13 -0.60 6.63 1.16
CA THR A 13 -0.17 6.58 2.56
C THR A 13 1.18 7.29 2.74
N ILE A 14 2.19 6.91 1.98
CA ILE A 14 3.52 7.53 1.95
C ILE A 14 3.68 8.43 0.73
N ALA A 15 3.23 7.96 -0.44
CA ALA A 15 3.36 8.67 -1.70
C ALA A 15 2.10 8.54 -2.55
N HIS A 16 1.73 9.62 -3.24
CA HIS A 16 0.72 9.59 -4.28
C HIS A 16 1.38 9.35 -5.64
N THR A 17 0.61 8.79 -6.56
CA THR A 17 1.03 8.60 -7.94
C THR A 17 0.71 9.83 -8.78
N ASN A 18 1.56 10.13 -9.77
CA ASN A 18 1.22 11.09 -10.82
C ASN A 18 0.03 10.54 -11.61
N GLU A 19 -1.10 11.22 -11.53
CA GLU A 19 -2.38 10.77 -12.07
C GLU A 19 -2.28 10.50 -13.58
N GLN A 20 -1.68 11.42 -14.34
CA GLN A 20 -1.56 11.30 -15.80
C GLN A 20 -0.71 10.09 -16.23
N ALA A 21 0.45 9.90 -15.60
CA ALA A 21 1.33 8.78 -15.91
C ALA A 21 0.71 7.44 -15.49
N HIS A 22 0.06 7.43 -14.33
CA HIS A 22 -0.62 6.26 -13.80
C HIS A 22 -1.83 5.86 -14.64
N ASP A 23 -2.66 6.83 -15.04
CA ASP A 23 -3.83 6.60 -15.91
C ASP A 23 -3.43 6.02 -17.26
N LYS A 24 -2.40 6.58 -17.88
CA LYS A 24 -1.86 6.04 -19.12
C LYS A 24 -1.47 4.57 -18.94
N LEU A 25 -0.67 4.28 -17.92
CA LEU A 25 -0.17 2.92 -17.68
C LEU A 25 -1.31 1.92 -17.39
N LYS A 26 -2.29 2.30 -16.55
CA LYS A 26 -3.40 1.39 -16.18
C LYS A 26 -4.27 1.04 -17.38
N TYR A 27 -4.66 2.03 -18.21
CA TYR A 27 -5.51 1.77 -19.37
C TYR A 27 -4.77 1.02 -20.48
N GLU A 28 -3.51 1.36 -20.76
CA GLU A 28 -2.70 0.63 -21.74
C GLU A 28 -2.49 -0.84 -21.30
N SER A 29 -2.24 -1.05 -20.00
CA SER A 29 -2.08 -2.39 -19.42
C SER A 29 -3.38 -3.20 -19.51
N TYR A 30 -4.52 -2.57 -19.20
CA TYR A 30 -5.83 -3.22 -19.28
C TYR A 30 -6.20 -3.58 -20.72
N ALA A 31 -6.01 -2.65 -21.65
CA ALA A 31 -6.21 -2.85 -23.08
C ALA A 31 -5.37 -4.02 -23.61
N LYS A 32 -4.10 -4.07 -23.23
CA LYS A 32 -3.17 -5.15 -23.60
C LYS A 32 -3.63 -6.51 -23.09
N VAL A 33 -4.15 -6.57 -21.87
CA VAL A 33 -4.64 -7.83 -21.28
C VAL A 33 -5.89 -8.33 -21.98
N LEU A 34 -6.81 -7.42 -22.37
CA LEU A 34 -8.05 -7.74 -23.05
C LEU A 34 -7.91 -7.91 -24.56
N GLY A 35 -6.75 -7.53 -25.15
CA GLY A 35 -6.56 -7.55 -26.60
C GLY A 35 -7.42 -6.52 -27.35
N ARG A 36 -7.72 -5.36 -26.71
CA ARG A 36 -8.59 -4.30 -27.24
C ARG A 36 -7.84 -2.96 -27.28
N PRO A 37 -8.22 -2.01 -28.15
CA PRO A 37 -7.68 -0.66 -28.11
C PRO A 37 -8.13 0.11 -26.86
N VAL A 38 -7.37 1.14 -26.48
CA VAL A 38 -7.79 2.09 -25.46
C VAL A 38 -8.83 3.05 -26.07
N ASP A 39 -10.06 2.98 -25.59
CA ASP A 39 -11.16 3.86 -25.93
C ASP A 39 -11.96 4.25 -24.67
N ASP A 40 -12.95 5.13 -24.80
CA ASP A 40 -13.76 5.57 -23.67
C ASP A 40 -14.62 4.44 -23.06
N GLY A 41 -14.95 3.41 -23.85
CA GLY A 41 -15.65 2.24 -23.36
C GLY A 41 -14.78 1.41 -22.44
N LEU A 42 -13.53 1.14 -22.86
CA LEU A 42 -12.56 0.42 -22.06
C LEU A 42 -12.20 1.16 -20.76
N LYS A 43 -12.08 2.49 -20.82
CA LYS A 43 -11.82 3.28 -19.61
C LYS A 43 -12.96 3.18 -18.60
N ARG A 44 -14.22 3.30 -19.03
CA ARG A 44 -15.38 3.11 -18.15
C ARG A 44 -15.41 1.71 -17.52
N GLU A 45 -15.19 0.68 -18.34
CA GLU A 45 -15.12 -0.71 -17.86
C GLU A 45 -14.03 -0.90 -16.81
N PHE A 46 -12.87 -0.27 -17.01
CA PHE A 46 -11.80 -0.29 -16.01
C PHE A 46 -12.21 0.41 -14.71
N GLU A 47 -12.83 1.59 -14.77
CA GLU A 47 -13.26 2.31 -13.55
C GLU A 47 -14.35 1.54 -12.80
N GLU A 48 -15.30 0.90 -13.50
CA GLU A 48 -16.27 0.00 -12.87
C GLU A 48 -15.59 -1.19 -12.18
N ALA A 49 -14.57 -1.79 -12.83
CA ALA A 49 -13.77 -2.84 -12.22
C ALA A 49 -12.97 -2.32 -11.01
N TYR A 50 -12.45 -1.08 -11.08
CA TYR A 50 -11.67 -0.48 -10.00
C TYR A 50 -12.51 -0.29 -8.72
N GLU A 51 -13.75 0.18 -8.86
CA GLU A 51 -14.70 0.24 -7.76
C GLU A 51 -15.04 -1.17 -7.21
N ALA A 52 -15.34 -2.12 -8.11
CA ALA A 52 -15.69 -3.49 -7.73
C ALA A 52 -14.55 -4.25 -7.01
N HIS A 53 -13.30 -3.89 -7.31
CA HIS A 53 -12.09 -4.46 -6.70
C HIS A 53 -11.50 -3.60 -5.57
N HIS A 54 -12.34 -2.78 -4.90
CA HIS A 54 -11.95 -1.98 -3.73
C HIS A 54 -10.72 -1.11 -3.98
N HIS A 55 -10.66 -0.45 -5.13
CA HIS A 55 -9.56 0.41 -5.57
C HIS A 55 -8.19 -0.31 -5.67
N SER A 56 -8.21 -1.61 -5.98
CA SER A 56 -7.00 -2.42 -6.15
C SER A 56 -6.76 -2.83 -7.60
N ILE A 57 -5.92 -2.08 -8.32
CA ILE A 57 -5.53 -2.42 -9.70
C ILE A 57 -4.85 -3.80 -9.77
N SER A 58 -4.05 -4.13 -8.77
CA SER A 58 -3.42 -5.45 -8.68
C SER A 58 -4.44 -6.58 -8.60
N ASP A 59 -5.56 -6.36 -7.89
CA ASP A 59 -6.63 -7.35 -7.77
C ASP A 59 -7.43 -7.48 -9.08
N ILE A 60 -7.65 -6.39 -9.81
CA ILE A 60 -8.23 -6.42 -11.16
C ILE A 60 -7.41 -7.36 -12.07
N PHE A 61 -6.10 -7.11 -12.17
CA PHE A 61 -5.25 -7.94 -13.03
C PHE A 61 -5.14 -9.39 -12.55
N PHE A 62 -5.16 -9.60 -11.23
CA PHE A 62 -5.18 -10.94 -10.66
C PHE A 62 -6.48 -11.69 -11.04
N SER A 63 -7.64 -11.03 -10.97
CA SER A 63 -8.94 -11.59 -11.39
C SER A 63 -8.98 -11.92 -12.89
N LEU A 64 -8.22 -11.20 -13.72
CA LEU A 64 -8.03 -11.47 -15.14
C LEU A 64 -6.96 -12.56 -15.42
N GLY A 65 -6.56 -13.33 -14.40
CA GLY A 65 -5.63 -14.46 -14.53
C GLY A 65 -4.17 -14.05 -14.63
N ARG A 66 -3.80 -12.81 -14.30
CA ARG A 66 -2.39 -12.42 -14.20
C ARG A 66 -1.81 -12.85 -12.86
N PRO A 67 -0.50 -13.23 -12.79
CA PRO A 67 0.10 -13.62 -11.52
C PRO A 67 0.10 -12.46 -10.51
N ALA A 68 0.08 -12.79 -9.23
CA ALA A 68 0.29 -11.83 -8.17
C ALA A 68 1.61 -11.08 -8.41
N GLY A 69 1.57 -9.74 -8.33
CA GLY A 69 2.72 -8.90 -8.64
C GLY A 69 2.85 -8.49 -10.10
N TRP A 70 2.01 -8.96 -11.02
CA TRP A 70 2.08 -8.54 -12.43
C TRP A 70 1.95 -7.02 -12.58
N TRP A 71 0.99 -6.40 -11.88
CA TRP A 71 0.85 -4.93 -11.90
C TRP A 71 2.09 -4.24 -11.33
N ALA A 72 2.65 -4.78 -10.25
CA ALA A 72 3.89 -4.26 -9.67
C ALA A 72 5.06 -4.27 -10.68
N GLU A 73 5.12 -5.29 -11.55
CA GLU A 73 6.12 -5.36 -12.63
C GLU A 73 5.87 -4.28 -13.70
N GLN A 74 4.61 -3.98 -14.05
CA GLN A 74 4.29 -2.88 -14.98
C GLN A 74 4.71 -1.52 -14.37
N MET A 75 4.35 -1.26 -13.11
CA MET A 75 4.76 -0.04 -12.40
C MET A 75 6.28 0.12 -12.33
N ALA A 76 7.02 -0.96 -12.11
CA ALA A 76 8.49 -0.94 -12.04
C ALA A 76 9.20 -0.61 -13.37
N THR A 77 8.48 -0.58 -14.50
CA THR A 77 9.02 -0.11 -15.80
C THR A 77 9.05 1.40 -15.93
N GLN A 78 8.33 2.12 -15.08
CA GLN A 78 8.24 3.58 -15.10
C GLN A 78 9.39 4.23 -14.35
N ASP A 79 9.71 5.48 -14.66
CA ASP A 79 10.62 6.29 -13.85
C ASP A 79 9.94 6.65 -12.52
N PRO A 80 10.49 6.22 -11.38
CA PRO A 80 9.87 6.50 -10.09
C PRO A 80 9.76 7.98 -9.77
N ALA A 81 10.70 8.81 -10.23
CA ALA A 81 10.70 10.26 -9.98
C ALA A 81 9.58 10.98 -10.76
N GLU A 82 9.15 10.42 -11.90
CA GLU A 82 8.00 10.92 -12.66
C GLU A 82 6.67 10.34 -12.13
N MET A 83 6.73 9.15 -11.53
CA MET A 83 5.54 8.40 -11.12
C MET A 83 5.07 8.76 -9.70
N PHE A 84 5.98 9.10 -8.77
CA PHE A 84 5.64 9.24 -7.35
C PHE A 84 6.08 10.59 -6.78
N ALA A 85 5.26 11.14 -5.88
CA ALA A 85 5.64 12.23 -5.00
C ALA A 85 5.15 11.94 -3.56
N LEU A 86 5.88 12.43 -2.55
CA LEU A 86 5.49 12.26 -1.14
C LEU A 86 4.12 12.89 -0.86
N MET A 87 3.31 12.24 -0.03
CA MET A 87 2.07 12.80 0.51
C MET A 87 2.32 14.04 1.36
N GLU A 88 3.38 13.99 2.18
CA GLU A 88 3.88 15.11 3.00
C GLU A 88 5.41 15.16 2.91
N PRO A 89 6.03 16.34 2.81
CA PRO A 89 7.47 16.45 2.60
C PRO A 89 8.33 15.94 3.77
N ASP A 90 7.76 15.87 4.98
CA ASP A 90 8.43 15.45 6.22
C ASP A 90 8.26 13.95 6.54
N ILE A 91 7.66 13.18 5.63
CA ILE A 91 7.51 11.72 5.79
C ILE A 91 8.85 11.01 6.02
N PRO A 92 9.95 11.30 5.27
CA PRO A 92 11.23 10.63 5.51
C PRO A 92 11.76 10.85 6.93
N GLU A 93 11.69 12.06 7.45
CA GLU A 93 12.11 12.41 8.82
C GLU A 93 11.20 11.76 9.86
N THR A 94 9.90 11.69 9.59
CA THR A 94 8.92 11.05 10.47
C THR A 94 9.15 9.53 10.53
N LEU A 95 9.38 8.87 9.39
CA LEU A 95 9.74 7.44 9.34
C LEU A 95 11.00 7.15 10.15
N GLN A 96 12.04 8.00 10.03
CA GLN A 96 13.24 7.86 10.85
C GLN A 96 12.97 8.05 12.34
N SER A 97 12.03 8.90 12.71
CA SER A 97 11.65 9.13 14.10
C SER A 97 10.86 7.94 14.66
N ILE A 98 9.93 7.37 13.90
CA ILE A 98 9.17 6.17 14.29
C ILE A 98 10.11 4.97 14.45
N ARG A 99 11.02 4.72 13.50
CA ARG A 99 11.94 3.56 13.56
C ARG A 99 12.94 3.59 14.72
N ARG A 100 13.15 4.74 15.34
CA ARG A 100 13.94 4.84 16.59
C ARG A 100 13.17 4.35 17.82
N LEU A 101 11.85 4.27 17.72
CA LEU A 101 10.95 3.87 18.80
C LEU A 101 10.51 2.41 18.66
N VAL A 102 10.14 2.02 17.45
CA VAL A 102 9.68 0.67 17.10
C VAL A 102 10.14 0.31 15.69
N PRO A 103 10.33 -0.97 15.34
CA PRO A 103 10.55 -1.43 13.97
C PRO A 103 9.46 -0.92 13.04
N ILE A 104 9.85 -0.63 11.79
CA ILE A 104 8.92 -0.29 10.71
C ILE A 104 9.07 -1.24 9.55
N SER A 105 7.97 -1.53 8.87
CA SER A 105 7.92 -2.38 7.68
C SER A 105 6.89 -1.90 6.67
N MET A 106 6.90 -2.46 5.48
CA MET A 106 5.96 -2.10 4.42
C MET A 106 5.27 -3.32 3.83
N PHE A 107 3.97 -3.14 3.52
CA PHE A 107 3.23 -4.07 2.67
C PHE A 107 2.48 -3.31 1.58
N SER A 108 2.91 -3.48 0.34
CA SER A 108 2.30 -2.82 -0.82
C SER A 108 2.00 -3.81 -1.94
N ASN A 109 0.98 -3.48 -2.75
CA ASN A 109 0.68 -4.24 -3.96
C ASN A 109 1.68 -3.98 -5.10
N ILE A 110 2.60 -3.02 -4.95
CA ILE A 110 3.65 -2.71 -5.93
C ILE A 110 5.06 -2.99 -5.37
N MET A 111 6.07 -2.98 -6.24
CA MET A 111 7.46 -3.15 -5.85
C MET A 111 8.10 -1.79 -5.52
N LEU A 112 8.67 -1.66 -4.33
CA LEU A 112 9.11 -0.38 -3.76
C LEU A 112 10.61 -0.11 -3.89
N GLY A 113 11.40 -1.09 -4.34
CA GLY A 113 12.86 -1.01 -4.31
C GLY A 113 13.47 0.19 -5.04
N LYS A 114 12.81 0.70 -6.10
CA LYS A 114 13.23 1.91 -6.82
C LYS A 114 12.44 3.16 -6.38
N ALA A 115 11.18 2.99 -5.98
CA ALA A 115 10.31 4.11 -5.61
C ALA A 115 10.79 4.81 -4.33
N LEU A 116 11.14 4.07 -3.29
CA LEU A 116 11.58 4.62 -2.02
C LEU A 116 12.83 5.52 -2.16
N PRO A 117 13.94 5.10 -2.82
CA PRO A 117 15.11 5.98 -3.01
C PRO A 117 14.82 7.26 -3.78
N ALA A 118 13.91 7.21 -4.76
CA ALA A 118 13.51 8.40 -5.51
C ALA A 118 12.78 9.44 -4.63
N LEU A 119 12.20 9.00 -3.50
CA LEU A 119 11.53 9.83 -2.51
C LEU A 119 12.41 10.19 -1.29
N GLY A 120 13.73 9.89 -1.35
CA GLY A 120 14.62 10.11 -0.22
C GLY A 120 14.45 9.14 0.95
N ILE A 121 13.80 8.00 0.72
CA ILE A 121 13.56 6.96 1.72
C ILE A 121 14.46 5.76 1.41
N GLU A 122 15.30 5.36 2.36
CA GLU A 122 16.18 4.21 2.17
C GLU A 122 15.43 2.90 2.46
N PRO A 123 15.45 1.91 1.54
CA PRO A 123 14.84 0.60 1.78
C PRO A 123 15.34 -0.09 3.05
N GLY A 124 16.59 0.13 3.43
CA GLY A 124 17.20 -0.39 4.66
C GLY A 124 16.67 0.22 5.98
N TRP A 125 15.73 1.17 5.91
CA TRP A 125 15.03 1.62 7.12
C TRP A 125 13.95 0.65 7.57
N PHE A 126 13.45 -0.20 6.67
CA PHE A 126 12.38 -1.16 6.92
C PHE A 126 12.95 -2.54 7.25
N GLU A 127 12.40 -3.17 8.29
CA GLU A 127 12.77 -4.52 8.67
C GLU A 127 12.29 -5.53 7.62
N HIS A 128 11.07 -5.33 7.10
CA HIS A 128 10.49 -6.13 6.04
C HIS A 128 9.85 -5.26 4.97
N MET A 129 9.96 -5.68 3.72
CA MET A 129 9.24 -5.12 2.58
C MET A 129 8.48 -6.24 1.87
N LEU A 130 7.19 -6.35 2.16
CA LEU A 130 6.31 -7.36 1.59
C LEU A 130 5.59 -6.80 0.36
N SER A 131 5.58 -7.57 -0.73
CA SER A 131 4.81 -7.26 -1.94
C SER A 131 3.70 -8.28 -2.17
N SER A 132 2.72 -7.93 -3.03
CA SER A 132 1.67 -8.88 -3.44
C SER A 132 2.24 -10.16 -4.06
N LYS A 133 3.37 -10.07 -4.76
CA LYS A 133 4.08 -11.25 -5.31
C LYS A 133 4.55 -12.19 -4.19
N MET A 134 5.10 -11.65 -3.10
CA MET A 134 5.56 -12.43 -1.94
C MET A 134 4.38 -12.93 -1.09
N ALA A 135 3.31 -12.16 -1.03
CA ALA A 135 2.07 -12.55 -0.36
C ALA A 135 1.34 -13.70 -1.07
N GLY A 136 1.52 -13.82 -2.40
CA GLY A 136 0.82 -14.79 -3.24
C GLY A 136 -0.51 -14.27 -3.80
N ARG A 137 -1.12 -13.29 -3.14
CA ARG A 137 -2.32 -12.57 -3.57
C ARG A 137 -2.19 -11.07 -3.25
N PRO A 138 -2.77 -10.18 -4.09
CA PRO A 138 -2.80 -8.76 -3.78
C PRO A 138 -3.82 -8.44 -2.67
N LYS A 139 -3.62 -7.32 -1.97
CA LYS A 139 -4.68 -6.70 -1.16
C LYS A 139 -5.89 -6.40 -2.06
N PRO A 140 -7.11 -6.62 -1.61
CA PRO A 140 -7.57 -6.81 -0.22
C PRO A 140 -7.49 -8.24 0.33
N ALA A 141 -6.94 -9.22 -0.39
CA ALA A 141 -6.82 -10.57 0.15
C ALA A 141 -6.02 -10.58 1.47
N PRO A 142 -6.45 -11.37 2.49
CA PRO A 142 -5.83 -11.36 3.81
C PRO A 142 -4.46 -12.04 3.88
N ASP A 143 -4.04 -12.70 2.81
CA ASP A 143 -2.82 -13.52 2.74
C ASP A 143 -1.56 -12.74 3.17
N GLY A 144 -1.41 -11.49 2.69
CA GLY A 144 -0.31 -10.64 3.08
C GLY A 144 -0.37 -10.21 4.54
N PHE A 145 -1.56 -10.03 5.10
CA PHE A 145 -1.72 -9.65 6.51
C PHE A 145 -1.40 -10.82 7.45
N TYR A 146 -1.69 -12.07 7.07
CA TYR A 146 -1.16 -13.24 7.80
C TYR A 146 0.37 -13.29 7.78
N LYS A 147 1.00 -12.96 6.63
CA LYS A 147 2.47 -12.87 6.54
C LYS A 147 3.05 -11.73 7.39
N ILE A 148 2.34 -10.62 7.57
CA ILE A 148 2.74 -9.56 8.50
C ILE A 148 2.87 -10.11 9.92
N VAL A 149 1.89 -10.87 10.39
CA VAL A 149 1.91 -11.50 11.72
C VAL A 149 3.10 -12.47 11.83
N GLU A 150 3.28 -13.33 10.82
CA GLU A 150 4.38 -14.29 10.76
C GLU A 150 5.75 -13.59 10.83
N LEU A 151 5.98 -12.59 9.98
CA LEU A 151 7.26 -11.87 9.88
C LEU A 151 7.56 -10.99 11.10
N SER A 152 6.53 -10.45 11.74
CA SER A 152 6.72 -9.60 12.92
C SER A 152 7.06 -10.39 14.18
N GLU A 153 6.76 -11.69 14.23
CA GLU A 153 6.96 -12.56 15.40
C GLU A 153 6.34 -11.99 16.70
N LEU A 154 5.23 -11.27 16.57
CA LEU A 154 4.49 -10.58 17.64
C LEU A 154 3.03 -11.04 17.69
N GLU A 155 2.39 -10.79 18.82
CA GLU A 155 0.94 -10.93 18.88
C GLU A 155 0.27 -9.90 17.94
N PRO A 156 -0.77 -10.28 17.18
CA PRO A 156 -1.39 -9.39 16.19
C PRO A 156 -1.77 -8.01 16.76
N GLY A 157 -2.30 -7.97 17.99
CA GLY A 157 -2.66 -6.71 18.64
C GLY A 157 -1.49 -5.81 19.05
N GLU A 158 -0.24 -6.24 18.89
CA GLU A 158 0.97 -5.43 19.11
C GLU A 158 1.52 -4.81 17.81
N ILE A 159 0.88 -5.13 16.67
CA ILE A 159 1.25 -4.66 15.34
C ILE A 159 0.23 -3.64 14.87
N LEU A 160 0.68 -2.47 14.47
CA LEU A 160 -0.14 -1.44 13.82
C LEU A 160 0.06 -1.53 12.30
N TYR A 161 -1.03 -1.65 11.56
CA TYR A 161 -1.03 -1.46 10.11
C TYR A 161 -1.66 -0.12 9.75
N VAL A 162 -0.96 0.70 8.98
CA VAL A 162 -1.42 2.02 8.53
C VAL A 162 -1.62 2.01 7.03
N GLY A 163 -2.82 2.39 6.59
CA GLY A 163 -3.18 2.50 5.18
C GLY A 163 -4.27 3.55 4.96
N ASP A 164 -4.70 3.73 3.71
CA ASP A 164 -5.63 4.79 3.31
C ASP A 164 -7.01 4.29 2.88
N VAL A 165 -7.17 3.01 2.50
CA VAL A 165 -8.43 2.45 2.00
C VAL A 165 -9.02 1.45 2.99
N VAL A 166 -10.24 1.74 3.48
CA VAL A 166 -10.92 0.89 4.47
C VAL A 166 -11.01 -0.56 3.98
N ALA A 167 -11.57 -0.78 2.79
CA ALA A 167 -11.80 -2.14 2.28
C ALA A 167 -10.52 -2.89 1.90
N LYS A 168 -9.47 -2.18 1.49
CA LYS A 168 -8.19 -2.77 1.03
C LYS A 168 -7.18 -2.97 2.15
N ASP A 169 -7.18 -2.08 3.15
CA ASP A 169 -6.14 -2.01 4.17
C ASP A 169 -6.66 -2.31 5.57
N ILE A 170 -7.77 -1.66 5.97
CA ILE A 170 -8.25 -1.69 7.35
C ILE A 170 -8.99 -3.00 7.65
N LEU A 171 -10.02 -3.32 6.87
CA LEU A 171 -10.85 -4.50 7.14
C LEU A 171 -10.04 -5.82 7.08
N PRO A 172 -9.19 -6.07 6.07
CA PRO A 172 -8.40 -7.29 6.05
C PRO A 172 -7.31 -7.33 7.14
N ALA A 173 -6.73 -6.20 7.55
CA ALA A 173 -5.81 -6.13 8.70
C ALA A 173 -6.53 -6.48 10.01
N LYS A 174 -7.72 -5.93 10.25
CA LYS A 174 -8.56 -6.28 11.42
C LYS A 174 -8.98 -7.75 11.43
N GLN A 175 -9.26 -8.32 10.26
CA GLN A 175 -9.64 -9.74 10.14
C GLN A 175 -8.56 -10.66 10.73
N VAL A 176 -7.29 -10.29 10.64
CA VAL A 176 -6.18 -11.08 11.20
C VAL A 176 -5.75 -10.61 12.60
N GLY A 177 -6.47 -9.66 13.19
CA GLY A 177 -6.30 -9.20 14.57
C GLY A 177 -5.27 -8.06 14.74
N LEU A 178 -4.79 -7.44 13.66
CA LEU A 178 -3.91 -6.27 13.74
C LEU A 178 -4.66 -5.05 14.29
N GLN A 179 -3.94 -4.15 14.95
CA GLN A 179 -4.41 -2.79 15.17
C GLN A 179 -4.30 -2.01 13.86
N THR A 180 -5.26 -1.12 13.60
CA THR A 180 -5.39 -0.42 12.31
C THR A 180 -5.41 1.08 12.47
N GLY A 181 -4.68 1.75 11.59
CA GLY A 181 -4.68 3.20 11.46
C GLY A 181 -5.09 3.61 10.05
N ILE A 182 -6.13 4.43 9.94
CA ILE A 182 -6.47 5.06 8.66
C ILE A 182 -5.85 6.46 8.62
N ILE A 183 -5.25 6.82 7.48
CA ILE A 183 -4.56 8.10 7.34
C ILE A 183 -5.25 9.01 6.32
N TYR A 184 -5.17 10.34 6.55
CA TYR A 184 -5.75 11.42 5.74
C TYR A 184 -7.28 11.40 5.63
N ARG A 185 -7.93 10.53 6.39
CA ARG A 185 -9.40 10.42 6.48
C ARG A 185 -9.81 9.85 7.82
N LYS A 186 -11.09 9.85 8.10
CA LYS A 186 -11.67 9.26 9.32
C LYS A 186 -12.55 8.09 8.95
N SER A 187 -12.51 7.06 9.80
CA SER A 187 -13.39 5.91 9.68
C SER A 187 -13.57 5.26 11.04
N ASP A 188 -14.81 4.91 11.38
CA ASP A 188 -15.14 4.14 12.57
C ASP A 188 -14.70 2.67 12.47
N GLU A 189 -14.31 2.21 11.26
CA GLU A 189 -13.77 0.88 11.03
C GLU A 189 -12.32 0.73 11.50
N ALA A 190 -11.53 1.81 11.53
CA ALA A 190 -10.15 1.81 12.00
C ALA A 190 -10.09 2.05 13.52
N ASP A 191 -9.06 1.48 14.17
CA ASP A 191 -8.85 1.71 15.61
C ASP A 191 -8.29 3.11 15.87
N TYR A 192 -7.57 3.69 14.89
CA TYR A 192 -7.02 5.04 14.92
C TYR A 192 -7.26 5.75 13.60
N SER A 193 -7.42 7.08 13.67
CA SER A 193 -7.46 7.97 12.49
C SER A 193 -6.40 9.05 12.64
N PHE A 194 -5.57 9.22 11.60
CA PHE A 194 -4.49 10.19 11.57
C PHE A 194 -4.76 11.25 10.50
N ASP A 195 -4.75 12.52 10.89
CA ASP A 195 -4.92 13.63 9.96
C ASP A 195 -3.60 13.93 9.21
N LYS A 196 -2.45 13.61 9.84
CA LYS A 196 -1.10 13.76 9.29
C LYS A 196 -0.25 12.54 9.59
N PHE A 197 0.79 12.31 8.75
CA PHE A 197 1.70 11.19 8.94
C PHE A 197 2.46 11.28 10.29
N ALA A 198 2.81 12.48 10.72
CA ALA A 198 3.48 12.71 12.00
C ALA A 198 2.63 12.34 13.24
N ASP A 199 1.30 12.27 13.13
CA ASP A 199 0.42 11.92 14.26
C ASP A 199 0.66 10.50 14.79
N ILE A 200 1.19 9.61 13.92
CA ILE A 200 1.56 8.22 14.27
C ILE A 200 2.58 8.19 15.41
N LEU A 201 3.51 9.17 15.46
CA LEU A 201 4.49 9.30 16.55
C LEU A 201 3.84 9.39 17.93
N GLY A 202 2.71 10.10 18.04
CA GLY A 202 1.96 10.23 19.29
C GLY A 202 1.40 8.92 19.83
N LEU A 203 1.20 7.92 18.95
CA LEU A 203 0.73 6.59 19.36
C LEU A 203 1.89 5.68 19.78
N VAL A 204 3.00 5.68 19.04
CA VAL A 204 4.13 4.75 19.30
C VAL A 204 5.08 5.23 20.41
N SER A 205 4.96 6.51 20.81
CA SER A 205 5.77 7.09 21.91
C SER A 205 5.25 6.77 23.31
N LYS A 206 4.08 6.14 23.43
CA LYS A 206 3.42 5.76 24.70
C LYS A 206 3.82 4.32 25.08
#